data_eb48c06df0d00027bfe7294d4e5a7edb
#
_entry.id   eb48c06df0d00027bfe7294d4e5a7edb
#
_cell.length_a   1.000
_cell.length_b   1.000
_cell.length_c   1.000
_cell.angle_alpha   90.00
_cell.angle_beta   90.00
_cell.angle_gamma   90.00
#
_symmetry.space_group_name_H-M   'P 1'
#
loop_
_entity.id
_entity.type
_entity.pdbx_description
1 polymer ?
#
loop_
_entity_poly.entity_id
_entity_poly.type
_entity_poly.pdbx_seq_one_letter_code
_entity_poly.pdbx_strand_id
1 'polypeptide(L)'
;MQVHCSFCGRPQGDVPELVAAENELAHICSDCVERISELLSAEAATHPAQLRLLPPREIKGILDKYVIEQEHAKRVLSVAVYNHYRRLQNPDSELQKSNILMLGSSGTGKTLLAQTLARVLQVPFAIADATTLTEAGYVGDDVENIILRLLQTANYDVE
;
A
#
# COMPACT_ATOMS: atom_id res chain seq x y z
N MET A 1 -29.58 -11.81 -38.62
CA MET A 1 -29.03 -12.52 -37.41
C MET A 1 -29.25 -11.60 -36.23
N GLN A 2 -29.88 -12.07 -35.14
CA GLN A 2 -30.03 -11.24 -33.95
C GLN A 2 -28.70 -11.25 -33.19
N VAL A 3 -28.18 -10.05 -32.90
CA VAL A 3 -26.96 -9.87 -32.15
C VAL A 3 -27.28 -9.99 -30.66
N HIS A 4 -26.47 -10.77 -29.93
CA HIS A 4 -26.64 -11.07 -28.51
C HIS A 4 -25.38 -10.69 -27.72
N CYS A 5 -25.54 -10.36 -26.46
CA CYS A 5 -24.39 -10.21 -25.58
C CYS A 5 -23.72 -11.58 -25.37
N SER A 6 -22.42 -11.67 -25.64
CA SER A 6 -21.63 -12.91 -25.51
C SER A 6 -21.44 -13.36 -24.04
N PHE A 7 -21.73 -12.50 -23.07
CA PHE A 7 -21.58 -12.76 -21.65
C PHE A 7 -22.88 -13.21 -20.97
N CYS A 8 -23.99 -12.52 -21.22
CA CYS A 8 -25.27 -12.83 -20.57
C CYS A 8 -26.32 -13.43 -21.52
N GLY A 9 -26.05 -13.49 -22.83
CA GLY A 9 -26.95 -14.06 -23.84
C GLY A 9 -28.16 -13.21 -24.21
N ARG A 10 -28.37 -12.02 -23.60
CA ARG A 10 -29.51 -11.15 -23.90
C ARG A 10 -29.40 -10.54 -25.30
N PRO A 11 -30.48 -10.49 -26.07
CA PRO A 11 -30.49 -9.86 -27.39
C PRO A 11 -30.35 -8.33 -27.32
N GLN A 12 -29.93 -7.71 -28.40
CA GLN A 12 -29.72 -6.25 -28.50
C GLN A 12 -30.95 -5.43 -28.11
N GLY A 13 -32.16 -5.94 -28.25
CA GLY A 13 -33.38 -5.24 -27.90
C GLY A 13 -33.68 -5.21 -26.39
N ASP A 14 -33.04 -6.07 -25.59
CA ASP A 14 -33.27 -6.22 -24.15
C ASP A 14 -32.15 -5.58 -23.30
N VAL A 15 -31.18 -4.93 -23.92
CA VAL A 15 -30.08 -4.28 -23.25
C VAL A 15 -29.94 -2.81 -23.67
N PRO A 16 -29.55 -1.91 -22.77
CA PRO A 16 -29.49 -0.47 -23.10
C PRO A 16 -28.49 -0.17 -24.22
N GLU A 17 -27.34 -0.82 -24.20
CA GLU A 17 -26.26 -0.63 -25.18
C GLU A 17 -25.50 -1.92 -25.38
N LEU A 18 -25.10 -2.19 -26.62
CA LEU A 18 -24.29 -3.36 -27.00
C LEU A 18 -23.07 -2.91 -27.78
N VAL A 19 -21.88 -3.18 -27.26
CA VAL A 19 -20.61 -2.84 -27.86
C VAL A 19 -20.02 -4.06 -28.53
N ALA A 20 -19.60 -3.94 -29.79
CA ALA A 20 -18.92 -4.99 -30.54
C ALA A 20 -17.41 -4.94 -30.30
N ALA A 21 -16.75 -6.10 -30.28
CA ALA A 21 -15.31 -6.19 -30.34
C ALA A 21 -14.80 -5.73 -31.71
N GLU A 22 -13.53 -5.33 -31.81
CA GLU A 22 -12.90 -4.87 -33.08
C GLU A 22 -13.02 -5.88 -34.22
N ASN A 23 -13.10 -7.15 -33.92
CA ASN A 23 -13.27 -8.24 -34.88
C ASN A 23 -14.74 -8.61 -35.17
N GLU A 24 -15.70 -7.92 -34.57
CA GLU A 24 -17.15 -8.14 -34.67
C GLU A 24 -17.63 -9.56 -34.26
N LEU A 25 -16.76 -10.39 -33.70
CA LEU A 25 -17.09 -11.77 -33.31
C LEU A 25 -17.71 -11.89 -31.93
N ALA A 26 -17.56 -10.85 -31.10
CA ALA A 26 -18.09 -10.83 -29.75
C ALA A 26 -18.76 -9.49 -29.45
N HIS A 27 -19.79 -9.53 -28.59
CA HIS A 27 -20.52 -8.36 -28.16
C HIS A 27 -20.68 -8.39 -26.64
N ILE A 28 -20.61 -7.21 -26.01
CA ILE A 28 -20.83 -7.06 -24.57
C ILE A 28 -21.85 -5.96 -24.30
N CYS A 29 -22.81 -6.19 -23.41
CA CYS A 29 -23.75 -5.14 -23.02
C CYS A 29 -23.23 -4.28 -21.87
N SER A 30 -23.75 -3.06 -21.75
CA SER A 30 -23.42 -2.11 -20.68
C SER A 30 -23.55 -2.70 -19.27
N ASP A 31 -24.62 -3.45 -18.99
CA ASP A 31 -24.82 -4.10 -17.70
C ASP A 31 -23.72 -5.13 -17.38
N CYS A 32 -23.24 -5.86 -18.39
CA CYS A 32 -22.14 -6.80 -18.19
C CYS A 32 -20.80 -6.07 -18.00
N VAL A 33 -20.57 -4.96 -18.68
CA VAL A 33 -19.38 -4.12 -18.48
C VAL A 33 -19.34 -3.58 -17.04
N GLU A 34 -20.47 -3.05 -16.54
CA GLU A 34 -20.58 -2.51 -15.19
C GLU A 34 -20.32 -3.60 -14.15
N ARG A 35 -20.95 -4.76 -14.29
CA ARG A 35 -20.77 -5.91 -13.40
C ARG A 35 -19.35 -6.47 -13.40
N ILE A 36 -18.70 -6.55 -14.57
CA ILE A 36 -17.29 -6.98 -14.67
C ILE A 36 -16.38 -5.93 -14.04
N SER A 37 -16.66 -4.64 -14.25
CA SER A 37 -15.91 -3.56 -13.62
C SER A 37 -16.00 -3.60 -12.09
N GLU A 38 -17.19 -3.88 -11.54
CA GLU A 38 -17.38 -4.08 -10.10
C GLU A 38 -16.59 -5.28 -9.58
N LEU A 39 -16.65 -6.42 -10.27
CA LEU A 39 -15.89 -7.61 -9.90
C LEU A 39 -14.38 -7.38 -9.94
N LEU A 40 -13.87 -6.77 -11.00
CA LEU A 40 -12.46 -6.43 -11.12
C LEU A 40 -12.01 -5.41 -10.07
N SER A 41 -12.89 -4.47 -9.70
CA SER A 41 -12.62 -3.51 -8.64
C SER A 41 -12.61 -4.18 -7.26
N ALA A 42 -13.48 -5.17 -7.03
CA ALA A 42 -13.51 -5.97 -5.81
C ALA A 42 -12.27 -6.88 -5.70
N GLU A 43 -11.84 -7.50 -6.81
CA GLU A 43 -10.59 -8.29 -6.86
C GLU A 43 -9.35 -7.41 -6.70
N ALA A 44 -9.35 -6.19 -7.26
CA ALA A 44 -8.28 -5.22 -7.04
C ALA A 44 -8.19 -4.75 -5.58
N ALA A 45 -9.30 -4.79 -4.84
CA ALA A 45 -9.32 -4.51 -3.40
C ALA A 45 -8.85 -5.70 -2.55
N THR A 46 -8.88 -6.93 -3.10
CA THR A 46 -8.37 -8.15 -2.44
C THR A 46 -6.93 -8.49 -2.82
N HIS A 47 -6.42 -7.98 -3.92
CA HIS A 47 -4.97 -7.98 -4.14
C HIS A 47 -4.35 -6.89 -3.26
N PRO A 48 -3.29 -7.21 -2.48
CA PRO A 48 -2.52 -6.19 -1.79
C PRO A 48 -2.19 -5.16 -2.85
N ALA A 49 -2.69 -3.93 -2.65
CA ALA A 49 -2.55 -2.84 -3.61
C ALA A 49 -1.11 -2.92 -4.11
N GLN A 50 -0.94 -3.15 -5.41
CA GLN A 50 0.41 -3.07 -6.00
C GLN A 50 0.90 -1.69 -5.56
N LEU A 51 1.71 -1.70 -4.51
CA LEU A 51 2.24 -0.49 -3.88
C LEU A 51 2.85 0.30 -5.02
N ARG A 52 2.07 1.27 -5.52
CA ARG A 52 2.55 2.16 -6.56
C ARG A 52 3.78 2.83 -5.99
N LEU A 53 4.93 2.32 -6.36
CA LEU A 53 6.21 2.78 -5.85
C LEU A 53 6.36 4.26 -6.22
N LEU A 54 6.02 5.12 -5.28
CA LEU A 54 6.15 6.56 -5.45
C LEU A 54 7.63 6.91 -5.52
N PRO A 55 8.09 7.68 -6.50
CA PRO A 55 9.47 8.13 -6.54
C PRO A 55 9.80 8.98 -5.31
N PRO A 56 11.06 9.02 -4.85
CA PRO A 56 11.46 9.72 -3.63
C PRO A 56 11.04 11.18 -3.58
N ARG A 57 11.00 11.83 -4.74
CA ARG A 57 10.58 13.23 -4.86
C ARG A 57 9.10 13.42 -4.51
N GLU A 58 8.24 12.48 -4.89
CA GLU A 58 6.81 12.53 -4.58
C GLU A 58 6.59 12.22 -3.10
N ILE A 59 7.26 11.19 -2.54
CA ILE A 59 7.22 10.88 -1.11
C ILE A 59 7.61 12.11 -0.30
N LYS A 60 8.74 12.76 -0.65
CA LYS A 60 9.16 13.99 -0.01
C LYS A 60 8.11 15.10 -0.12
N GLY A 61 7.54 15.31 -1.31
CA GLY A 61 6.49 16.30 -1.54
C GLY A 61 5.24 16.10 -0.68
N ILE A 62 4.92 14.85 -0.36
CA ILE A 62 3.83 14.54 0.58
C ILE A 62 4.26 14.85 2.01
N LEU A 63 5.47 14.44 2.42
CA LEU A 63 6.01 14.76 3.75
C LEU A 63 6.06 16.28 4.00
N ASP A 64 6.37 17.07 2.99
CA ASP A 64 6.41 18.53 3.07
C ASP A 64 5.06 19.16 3.43
N LYS A 65 3.95 18.49 3.14
CA LYS A 65 2.60 18.96 3.49
C LYS A 65 2.26 18.79 4.98
N TYR A 66 2.92 17.86 5.66
CA TYR A 66 2.61 17.48 7.06
C TYR A 66 3.70 17.86 8.04
N VAL A 67 4.94 17.94 7.59
CA VAL A 67 6.10 18.20 8.46
C VAL A 67 6.81 19.45 7.97
N ILE A 68 6.89 20.44 8.84
CA ILE A 68 7.60 21.70 8.57
C ILE A 68 9.10 21.48 8.80
N GLU A 69 9.94 22.07 7.95
CA GLU A 69 11.41 21.91 8.00
C GLU A 69 11.87 20.46 7.84
N GLN A 70 13.01 20.08 8.45
CA GLN A 70 13.58 18.72 8.41
C GLN A 70 13.92 18.22 6.99
N GLU A 71 14.37 19.11 6.11
CA GLU A 71 14.61 18.84 4.70
C GLU A 71 15.55 17.66 4.44
N HIS A 72 16.61 17.55 5.25
CA HIS A 72 17.57 16.46 5.14
C HIS A 72 16.93 15.10 5.51
N ALA A 73 16.25 15.06 6.66
CA ALA A 73 15.58 13.83 7.13
C ALA A 73 14.52 13.35 6.15
N LYS A 74 13.69 14.24 5.61
CA LYS A 74 12.67 13.91 4.59
C LYS A 74 13.28 13.30 3.34
N ARG A 75 14.40 13.85 2.83
CA ARG A 75 15.10 13.29 1.67
C ARG A 75 15.64 11.89 1.93
N VAL A 76 16.34 11.72 3.04
CA VAL A 76 16.92 10.42 3.42
C VAL A 76 15.84 9.38 3.59
N LEU A 77 14.77 9.70 4.32
CA LEU A 77 13.62 8.80 4.53
C LEU A 77 12.95 8.42 3.21
N SER A 78 12.72 9.39 2.33
CA SER A 78 12.06 9.13 1.04
C SER A 78 12.87 8.18 0.16
N VAL A 79 14.20 8.32 0.13
CA VAL A 79 15.09 7.42 -0.62
C VAL A 79 15.14 6.03 0.03
N ALA A 80 15.27 5.97 1.35
CA ALA A 80 15.36 4.70 2.07
C ALA A 80 14.09 3.85 1.88
N VAL A 81 12.92 4.48 1.96
CA VAL A 81 11.63 3.82 1.71
C VAL A 81 11.53 3.35 0.26
N TYR A 82 11.87 4.21 -0.69
CA TYR A 82 11.90 3.83 -2.10
C TYR A 82 12.78 2.60 -2.34
N ASN A 83 13.99 2.60 -1.80
CA ASN A 83 14.93 1.47 -1.92
C ASN A 83 14.37 0.19 -1.27
N HIS A 84 13.70 0.33 -0.11
CA HIS A 84 13.06 -0.80 0.56
C HIS A 84 12.02 -1.48 -0.35
N TYR A 85 11.09 -0.71 -0.93
CA TYR A 85 10.07 -1.27 -1.82
C TYR A 85 10.64 -1.75 -3.16
N ARG A 86 11.65 -1.06 -3.71
CA ARG A 86 12.36 -1.55 -4.89
C ARG A 86 12.98 -2.92 -4.66
N ARG A 87 13.55 -3.15 -3.49
CA ARG A 87 14.09 -4.45 -3.10
C ARG A 87 13.01 -5.52 -3.01
N LEU A 88 11.85 -5.19 -2.42
CA LEU A 88 10.72 -6.14 -2.33
C LEU A 88 10.19 -6.53 -3.72
N GLN A 89 10.14 -5.58 -4.66
CA GLN A 89 9.72 -5.84 -6.03
C GLN A 89 10.77 -6.59 -6.87
N ASN A 90 12.04 -6.48 -6.51
CA ASN A 90 13.15 -7.11 -7.23
C ASN A 90 14.06 -7.82 -6.22
N PRO A 91 13.79 -9.09 -5.90
CA PRO A 91 14.56 -9.86 -4.92
C PRO A 91 16.05 -9.99 -5.28
N ASP A 92 16.36 -10.00 -6.59
CA ASP A 92 17.74 -10.10 -7.11
C ASP A 92 18.49 -8.76 -7.13
N SER A 93 17.90 -7.69 -6.58
CA SER A 93 18.57 -6.39 -6.54
C SER A 93 19.70 -6.38 -5.51
N GLU A 94 20.79 -5.68 -5.80
CA GLU A 94 21.91 -5.46 -4.87
C GLU A 94 21.56 -4.53 -3.70
N LEU A 95 20.31 -4.03 -3.65
CA LEU A 95 19.84 -3.12 -2.59
C LEU A 95 19.76 -3.85 -1.25
N GLN A 96 20.54 -3.41 -0.28
CA GLN A 96 20.53 -3.97 1.06
C GLN A 96 19.39 -3.39 1.90
N LYS A 97 18.87 -4.21 2.84
CA LYS A 97 17.95 -3.72 3.87
C LYS A 97 18.70 -2.77 4.80
N SER A 98 18.17 -1.58 5.01
CA SER A 98 18.74 -0.61 5.94
C SER A 98 17.75 -0.28 7.06
N ASN A 99 18.26 -0.14 8.27
CA ASN A 99 17.55 0.44 9.40
C ASN A 99 17.89 1.94 9.45
N ILE A 100 16.94 2.75 9.94
CA ILE A 100 17.10 4.19 10.00
C ILE A 100 17.16 4.62 11.46
N LEU A 101 18.23 5.31 11.84
CA LEU A 101 18.36 5.93 13.16
C LEU A 101 18.09 7.42 13.02
N MET A 102 17.10 7.92 13.75
CA MET A 102 16.77 9.34 13.83
C MET A 102 17.17 9.91 15.19
N LEU A 103 18.10 10.86 15.19
CA LEU A 103 18.60 11.55 16.39
C LEU A 103 18.10 12.99 16.40
N GLY A 104 17.82 13.51 17.58
CA GLY A 104 17.39 14.90 17.78
C GLY A 104 16.66 15.08 19.10
N SER A 105 16.49 16.30 19.54
CA SER A 105 15.77 16.66 20.76
C SER A 105 14.28 16.26 20.70
N SER A 106 13.64 16.20 21.86
CA SER A 106 12.19 15.96 21.92
C SER A 106 11.43 17.05 21.19
N GLY A 107 10.33 16.71 20.53
CA GLY A 107 9.49 17.67 19.82
C GLY A 107 9.96 18.03 18.38
N THR A 108 11.09 17.52 17.89
CA THR A 108 11.60 17.84 16.54
C THR A 108 10.89 17.10 15.40
N GLY A 109 9.83 16.36 15.68
CA GLY A 109 9.00 15.72 14.66
C GLY A 109 9.46 14.32 14.20
N LYS A 110 10.41 13.66 14.90
CA LYS A 110 10.90 12.31 14.53
C LYS A 110 9.77 11.30 14.37
N THR A 111 8.93 11.18 15.38
CA THR A 111 7.77 10.27 15.38
C THR A 111 6.74 10.69 14.35
N LEU A 112 6.50 11.99 14.19
CA LEU A 112 5.58 12.52 13.18
C LEU A 112 6.01 12.15 11.76
N LEU A 113 7.31 12.23 11.46
CA LEU A 113 7.86 11.79 10.17
C LEU A 113 7.57 10.32 9.91
N ALA A 114 7.84 9.45 10.89
CA ALA A 114 7.59 8.00 10.76
C ALA A 114 6.10 7.67 10.60
N GLN A 115 5.23 8.29 11.41
CA GLN A 115 3.77 8.12 11.32
C GLN A 115 3.22 8.62 9.99
N THR A 116 3.68 9.78 9.53
CA THR A 116 3.24 10.34 8.25
C THR A 116 3.65 9.44 7.09
N LEU A 117 4.87 8.91 7.15
CA LEU A 117 5.39 7.97 6.16
C LEU A 117 4.55 6.69 6.08
N ALA A 118 4.25 6.07 7.23
CA ALA A 118 3.39 4.89 7.30
C ALA A 118 1.99 5.15 6.72
N ARG A 119 1.40 6.32 7.01
CA ARG A 119 0.11 6.75 6.44
C ARG A 119 0.17 6.90 4.92
N VAL A 120 1.24 7.52 4.39
CA VAL A 120 1.43 7.71 2.95
C VAL A 120 1.56 6.37 2.22
N LEU A 121 2.23 5.43 2.85
CA LEU A 121 2.45 4.09 2.33
C LEU A 121 1.28 3.13 2.58
N GLN A 122 0.30 3.57 3.41
CA GLN A 122 -0.84 2.75 3.82
C GLN A 122 -0.42 1.42 4.46
N VAL A 123 0.64 1.45 5.26
CA VAL A 123 1.14 0.28 5.98
C VAL A 123 0.85 0.37 7.48
N PRO A 124 0.68 -0.77 8.17
CA PRO A 124 0.55 -0.81 9.62
C PRO A 124 1.75 -0.17 10.30
N PHE A 125 1.51 0.55 11.39
CA PHE A 125 2.55 1.25 12.14
C PHE A 125 2.39 1.02 13.65
N ALA A 126 3.45 0.54 14.28
CA ALA A 126 3.50 0.36 15.72
C ALA A 126 4.69 1.14 16.30
N ILE A 127 4.49 1.63 17.53
CA ILE A 127 5.53 2.28 18.32
C ILE A 127 5.77 1.42 19.58
N ALA A 128 7.02 1.13 19.86
CA ALA A 128 7.44 0.47 21.08
C ALA A 128 8.49 1.32 21.79
N ASP A 129 8.46 1.29 23.12
CA ASP A 129 9.47 1.93 23.95
C ASP A 129 10.55 0.88 24.29
N ALA A 130 11.76 1.11 23.80
CA ALA A 130 12.87 0.19 24.05
C ALA A 130 13.37 0.21 25.51
N THR A 131 13.00 1.21 26.29
CA THR A 131 13.41 1.29 27.72
C THR A 131 12.67 0.30 28.61
N THR A 132 11.51 -0.19 28.17
CA THR A 132 10.70 -1.18 28.88
C THR A 132 10.98 -2.62 28.45
N LEU A 133 11.78 -2.81 27.38
CA LEU A 133 12.06 -4.13 26.84
C LEU A 133 13.07 -4.88 27.71
N THR A 134 12.76 -6.13 28.02
CA THR A 134 13.63 -7.04 28.76
C THR A 134 13.78 -8.35 28.00
N GLU A 135 14.77 -9.17 28.39
CA GLU A 135 14.84 -10.54 27.91
C GLU A 135 13.67 -11.37 28.44
N ALA A 136 13.24 -12.35 27.66
CA ALA A 136 12.14 -13.24 28.01
C ALA A 136 12.33 -13.86 29.43
N GLY A 137 11.31 -13.67 30.26
CA GLY A 137 11.32 -14.19 31.63
C GLY A 137 11.74 -13.18 32.73
N TYR A 138 12.09 -11.95 32.37
CA TYR A 138 12.27 -10.85 33.33
C TYR A 138 11.04 -9.94 33.40
N VAL A 139 10.94 -9.13 34.46
CA VAL A 139 9.83 -8.17 34.59
C VAL A 139 9.99 -7.02 33.60
N GLY A 140 9.14 -7.00 32.62
CA GLY A 140 9.12 -6.00 31.55
C GLY A 140 8.34 -6.49 30.31
N ASP A 141 8.33 -5.69 29.25
CA ASP A 141 7.74 -6.10 27.97
C ASP A 141 8.74 -6.99 27.20
N ASP A 142 8.28 -8.15 26.76
CA ASP A 142 9.08 -9.03 25.89
C ASP A 142 9.22 -8.43 24.49
N VAL A 143 10.33 -8.72 23.80
CA VAL A 143 10.62 -8.23 22.44
C VAL A 143 9.52 -8.67 21.46
N GLU A 144 8.91 -9.84 21.69
CA GLU A 144 7.80 -10.38 20.91
C GLU A 144 6.56 -9.49 20.96
N ASN A 145 6.38 -8.71 22.01
CA ASN A 145 5.26 -7.77 22.15
C ASN A 145 5.30 -6.65 21.09
N ILE A 146 6.47 -6.33 20.54
CA ILE A 146 6.60 -5.36 19.42
C ILE A 146 5.90 -5.93 18.19
N ILE A 147 6.15 -7.20 17.88
CA ILE A 147 5.53 -7.88 16.73
C ILE A 147 4.04 -8.04 16.97
N LEU A 148 3.63 -8.40 18.19
CA LEU A 148 2.22 -8.52 18.54
C LEU A 148 1.46 -7.17 18.36
N ARG A 149 2.05 -6.06 18.79
CA ARG A 149 1.47 -4.71 18.60
C ARG A 149 1.34 -4.38 17.11
N LEU A 150 2.34 -4.71 16.30
CA LEU A 150 2.28 -4.51 14.85
C LEU A 150 1.17 -5.37 14.22
N LEU A 151 1.08 -6.64 14.61
CA LEU A 151 0.06 -7.58 14.14
C LEU A 151 -1.36 -7.11 14.50
N GLN A 152 -1.56 -6.61 15.73
CA GLN A 152 -2.83 -6.01 16.14
C GLN A 152 -3.20 -4.79 15.28
N THR A 153 -2.22 -3.93 14.97
CA THR A 153 -2.45 -2.76 14.11
C THR A 153 -2.79 -3.15 12.67
N ALA A 154 -2.29 -4.30 12.22
CA ALA A 154 -2.61 -4.93 10.95
C ALA A 154 -3.92 -5.73 10.97
N ASN A 155 -4.71 -5.70 12.06
CA ASN A 155 -5.91 -6.53 12.25
C ASN A 155 -5.66 -8.04 12.04
N TYR A 156 -4.46 -8.51 12.40
CA TYR A 156 -3.99 -9.90 12.21
C TYR A 156 -3.91 -10.35 10.73
N ASP A 157 -3.88 -9.40 9.81
CA ASP A 157 -3.62 -9.64 8.39
C ASP A 157 -2.11 -9.72 8.18
N VAL A 158 -1.64 -10.87 7.70
CA VAL A 158 -0.21 -11.19 7.50
C VAL A 158 0.14 -11.45 6.02
N GLU A 159 -0.81 -11.25 5.10
CA GLU A 159 -0.63 -11.39 3.66
C GLU A 159 -0.01 -10.16 2.98
#